data_ecc10f70bef95086633ccbdfc7f99a7f
#
_entry.id   ecc10f70bef95086633ccbdfc7f99a7f
#
_cell.length_a   1.000
_cell.length_b   1.000
_cell.length_c   1.000
_cell.angle_alpha   90.00
_cell.angle_beta   90.00
_cell.angle_gamma   90.00
#
_symmetry.space_group_name_H-M   'P 1'
#
loop_
_entity.id
_entity.type
_entity.pdbx_description
1 polymer ?
#
loop_
_entity_poly.entity_id
_entity_poly.type
_entity_poly.pdbx_seq_one_letter_code
_entity_poly.pdbx_strand_id
1 'polypeptide(L)'
;MIKVAHRFAGLDLGEADVLRRGMSGKFRSREEFQKAQQAFFDKARAKGHAPDMVAEVWRQVESFAGYAFAKGHSASFAVESYQSLFLKAYWPLEYMTACINNFGGFYRTEFYVHEARLLGGRIAAPCVNTGGYLAGYDPATRTLTLGFNLVKGVEGETAVRIERERHHAGPYRDLEDLVRRTGIGLEQLLTVIRIGGLRWTGRSKQQLQWEAHFLLGHLPKQAQACLLYTSPSPRDQRGSRMPSSA
;
A
#
# COMPACT_ATOMS: atom_id res chain seq x y z
N MET A 1 -13.82 19.57 20.29
CA MET A 1 -13.16 20.78 20.80
C MET A 1 -13.97 22.06 20.50
N ILE A 2 -14.14 22.55 19.26
CA ILE A 2 -14.85 23.82 18.95
C ILE A 2 -16.24 23.89 19.59
N LYS A 3 -17.06 22.82 19.50
CA LYS A 3 -18.39 22.79 20.16
C LYS A 3 -18.34 22.87 21.67
N VAL A 4 -17.32 22.30 22.32
CA VAL A 4 -17.13 22.39 23.77
C VAL A 4 -16.72 23.82 24.11
N ALA A 5 -15.75 24.40 23.47
CA ALA A 5 -15.32 25.78 23.69
C ALA A 5 -16.48 26.77 23.49
N HIS A 6 -17.28 26.58 22.43
CA HIS A 6 -18.45 27.45 22.16
C HIS A 6 -19.60 27.25 23.16
N ARG A 7 -20.07 26.01 23.35
CA ARG A 7 -21.27 25.74 24.13
C ARG A 7 -21.02 25.76 25.62
N PHE A 8 -19.93 25.17 26.07
CA PHE A 8 -19.58 25.13 27.50
C PHE A 8 -19.00 26.45 27.96
N ALA A 9 -17.87 26.89 27.36
CA ALA A 9 -17.23 28.13 27.82
C ALA A 9 -17.86 29.40 27.25
N GLY A 10 -18.61 29.37 26.15
CA GLY A 10 -19.21 30.54 25.52
C GLY A 10 -18.30 31.37 24.67
N LEU A 11 -17.24 30.76 24.16
CA LEU A 11 -16.37 31.40 23.15
C LEU A 11 -17.16 31.55 21.83
N ASP A 12 -16.89 32.61 21.09
CA ASP A 12 -17.36 32.68 19.72
C ASP A 12 -16.64 31.64 18.84
N LEU A 13 -17.13 31.43 17.61
CA LEU A 13 -16.57 30.43 16.72
C LEU A 13 -15.13 30.76 16.26
N GLY A 14 -14.78 32.05 16.17
CA GLY A 14 -13.44 32.51 15.83
C GLY A 14 -12.44 32.21 16.95
N GLU A 15 -12.79 32.59 18.20
CA GLU A 15 -11.99 32.27 19.39
C GLU A 15 -11.81 30.76 19.57
N ALA A 16 -12.88 29.99 19.37
CA ALA A 16 -12.83 28.54 19.46
C ALA A 16 -11.95 27.91 18.35
N ASP A 17 -11.88 28.51 17.16
CA ASP A 17 -10.98 28.06 16.09
C ASP A 17 -9.53 28.45 16.37
N VAL A 18 -9.26 29.62 16.93
CA VAL A 18 -7.92 30.00 17.42
C VAL A 18 -7.40 28.99 18.44
N LEU A 19 -8.26 28.61 19.41
CA LEU A 19 -7.95 27.61 20.41
C LEU A 19 -7.62 26.24 19.77
N ARG A 20 -8.43 25.79 18.81
CA ARG A 20 -8.21 24.53 18.07
C ARG A 20 -6.88 24.55 17.32
N ARG A 21 -6.56 25.63 16.61
CA ARG A 21 -5.30 25.78 15.86
C ARG A 21 -4.11 25.79 16.79
N GLY A 22 -4.22 26.50 17.90
CA GLY A 22 -3.17 26.57 18.90
C GLY A 22 -2.83 25.20 19.49
N MET A 23 -3.84 24.39 19.81
CA MET A 23 -3.64 23.00 20.30
C MET A 23 -3.04 22.06 19.27
N SER A 24 -3.16 22.35 17.97
CA SER A 24 -2.51 21.58 16.90
C SER A 24 -1.07 22.01 16.62
N GLY A 25 -0.49 22.91 17.42
CA GLY A 25 0.83 23.51 17.15
C GLY A 25 0.86 24.48 15.96
N LYS A 26 -0.30 24.83 15.39
CA LYS A 26 -0.45 25.70 14.22
C LYS A 26 -0.98 27.09 14.60
N PHE A 27 -0.42 27.68 15.61
CA PHE A 27 -0.77 29.06 15.99
C PHE A 27 0.07 30.08 15.25
N ARG A 28 -0.55 31.22 14.90
CA ARG A 28 0.15 32.37 14.32
C ARG A 28 0.98 33.11 15.38
N SER A 29 0.48 33.16 16.62
CA SER A 29 1.09 33.81 17.76
C SER A 29 0.77 33.04 19.04
N ARG A 30 1.77 32.83 19.89
CA ARG A 30 1.61 32.22 21.21
C ARG A 30 0.72 33.08 22.13
N GLU A 31 0.80 34.40 21.95
CA GLU A 31 -0.04 35.35 22.70
C GLU A 31 -1.52 35.22 22.33
N GLU A 32 -1.83 35.01 21.04
CA GLU A 32 -3.22 34.82 20.56
C GLU A 32 -3.82 33.56 21.19
N PHE A 33 -3.06 32.49 21.27
CA PHE A 33 -3.49 31.27 21.94
C PHE A 33 -3.71 31.46 23.43
N GLN A 34 -2.82 32.16 24.14
CA GLN A 34 -2.95 32.44 25.54
C GLN A 34 -4.19 33.31 25.85
N LYS A 35 -4.50 34.31 24.99
CA LYS A 35 -5.71 35.10 25.07
C LYS A 35 -6.97 34.24 24.92
N ALA A 36 -7.00 33.33 23.97
CA ALA A 36 -8.13 32.42 23.78
C ALA A 36 -8.28 31.42 24.93
N GLN A 37 -7.18 30.97 25.53
CA GLN A 37 -7.17 30.13 26.72
C GLN A 37 -7.76 30.89 27.92
N GLN A 38 -7.28 32.11 28.16
CA GLN A 38 -7.80 32.95 29.25
C GLN A 38 -9.29 33.21 29.05
N ALA A 39 -9.71 33.56 27.84
CA ALA A 39 -11.12 33.78 27.50
C ALA A 39 -11.97 32.53 27.77
N PHE A 40 -11.45 31.32 27.56
CA PHE A 40 -12.13 30.07 27.87
C PHE A 40 -12.47 30.00 29.40
N PHE A 41 -11.48 30.26 30.27
CA PHE A 41 -11.66 30.19 31.69
C PHE A 41 -12.62 31.30 32.22
N ASP A 42 -12.44 32.53 31.73
CA ASP A 42 -13.23 33.68 32.20
C ASP A 42 -14.71 33.56 31.78
N LYS A 43 -14.96 33.23 30.53
CA LYS A 43 -16.31 33.07 29.99
C LYS A 43 -17.02 31.85 30.59
N ALA A 44 -16.32 30.74 30.84
CA ALA A 44 -16.87 29.56 31.47
C ALA A 44 -17.30 29.88 32.94
N ARG A 45 -16.48 30.61 33.69
CA ARG A 45 -16.80 31.07 35.04
C ARG A 45 -17.99 32.05 35.04
N ALA A 46 -18.01 32.99 34.08
CA ALA A 46 -19.13 33.93 33.94
C ALA A 46 -20.46 33.23 33.62
N LYS A 47 -20.44 32.03 33.01
CA LYS A 47 -21.62 31.18 32.84
C LYS A 47 -22.04 30.41 34.10
N GLY A 48 -21.32 30.55 35.20
CA GLY A 48 -21.64 29.91 36.47
C GLY A 48 -21.12 28.50 36.64
N HIS A 49 -20.20 28.05 35.79
CA HIS A 49 -19.55 26.75 35.97
C HIS A 49 -18.57 26.76 37.13
N ALA A 50 -18.58 25.69 37.95
CA ALA A 50 -17.67 25.55 39.10
C ALA A 50 -16.21 25.51 38.62
N PRO A 51 -15.24 26.13 39.33
CA PRO A 51 -13.84 26.19 38.93
C PRO A 51 -13.23 24.82 38.66
N ASP A 52 -13.52 23.83 39.48
CA ASP A 52 -13.01 22.46 39.34
C ASP A 52 -13.52 21.79 38.05
N MET A 53 -14.80 22.03 37.73
CA MET A 53 -15.38 21.54 36.46
C MET A 53 -14.73 22.20 35.24
N VAL A 54 -14.48 23.51 35.32
CA VAL A 54 -13.82 24.25 34.22
C VAL A 54 -12.40 23.72 34.01
N ALA A 55 -11.65 23.46 35.09
CA ALA A 55 -10.31 22.91 35.03
C ALA A 55 -10.31 21.49 34.47
N GLU A 56 -11.25 20.64 34.83
CA GLU A 56 -11.38 19.28 34.31
C GLU A 56 -11.73 19.27 32.82
N VAL A 57 -12.69 20.09 32.39
CA VAL A 57 -13.04 20.23 30.97
C VAL A 57 -11.87 20.78 30.18
N TRP A 58 -11.10 21.71 30.72
CA TRP A 58 -9.89 22.21 30.07
C TRP A 58 -8.86 21.09 29.91
N ARG A 59 -8.59 20.32 30.96
CA ARG A 59 -7.66 19.19 30.92
C ARG A 59 -8.03 18.17 29.84
N GLN A 60 -9.32 17.86 29.69
CA GLN A 60 -9.84 17.00 28.63
C GLN A 60 -9.62 17.63 27.25
N VAL A 61 -9.92 18.92 27.09
CA VAL A 61 -9.68 19.66 25.84
C VAL A 61 -8.18 19.66 25.49
N GLU A 62 -7.30 19.87 26.45
CA GLU A 62 -5.85 19.89 26.29
C GLU A 62 -5.28 18.50 25.96
N SER A 63 -5.87 17.43 26.51
CA SER A 63 -5.45 16.05 26.20
C SER A 63 -5.60 15.69 24.71
N PHE A 64 -6.45 16.43 23.98
CA PHE A 64 -6.59 16.32 22.53
C PHE A 64 -5.60 17.19 21.73
N ALA A 65 -4.68 17.88 22.41
CA ALA A 65 -3.64 18.64 21.73
C ALA A 65 -2.77 17.69 20.87
N GLY A 66 -2.62 18.03 19.61
CA GLY A 66 -1.93 17.17 18.62
C GLY A 66 -2.80 16.12 17.93
N TYR A 67 -4.02 15.83 18.46
CA TYR A 67 -4.95 14.84 17.88
C TYR A 67 -6.25 15.46 17.36
N ALA A 68 -6.24 16.74 16.99
CA ALA A 68 -7.44 17.45 16.55
C ALA A 68 -7.85 17.05 15.12
N PHE A 69 -8.55 15.93 14.97
CA PHE A 69 -9.22 15.56 13.72
C PHE A 69 -10.57 16.29 13.58
N ALA A 70 -10.93 16.61 12.33
CA ALA A 70 -12.29 17.04 12.03
C ALA A 70 -13.28 15.92 12.39
N LYS A 71 -14.45 16.26 12.92
CA LYS A 71 -15.48 15.27 13.30
C LYS A 71 -15.84 14.34 12.14
N GLY A 72 -15.99 14.89 10.93
CA GLY A 72 -16.28 14.10 9.72
C GLY A 72 -15.18 13.07 9.43
N HIS A 73 -13.94 13.46 9.56
CA HIS A 73 -12.80 12.57 9.37
C HIS A 73 -12.79 11.41 10.39
N SER A 74 -12.97 11.75 11.68
CA SER A 74 -13.06 10.73 12.73
C SER A 74 -14.23 9.76 12.52
N ALA A 75 -15.39 10.28 12.08
CA ALA A 75 -16.55 9.45 11.78
C ALA A 75 -16.31 8.52 10.59
N SER A 76 -15.68 9.01 9.51
CA SER A 76 -15.32 8.18 8.35
C SER A 76 -14.38 7.05 8.74
N PHE A 77 -13.32 7.33 9.49
CA PHE A 77 -12.40 6.28 9.95
C PHE A 77 -13.07 5.27 10.89
N ALA A 78 -14.00 5.69 11.71
CA ALA A 78 -14.76 4.77 12.56
C ALA A 78 -15.61 3.81 11.72
N VAL A 79 -16.27 4.31 10.67
CA VAL A 79 -17.05 3.49 9.74
C VAL A 79 -16.15 2.51 8.98
N GLU A 80 -15.03 2.99 8.42
CA GLU A 80 -14.06 2.14 7.71
C GLU A 80 -13.49 1.05 8.62
N SER A 81 -13.14 1.40 9.86
CA SER A 81 -12.65 0.43 10.85
C SER A 81 -13.69 -0.64 11.15
N TYR A 82 -14.95 -0.24 11.32
CA TYR A 82 -16.04 -1.17 11.58
C TYR A 82 -16.28 -2.10 10.38
N GLN A 83 -16.29 -1.57 9.15
CA GLN A 83 -16.42 -2.34 7.92
C GLN A 83 -15.26 -3.34 7.76
N SER A 84 -14.03 -2.91 8.02
CA SER A 84 -12.84 -3.77 7.97
C SER A 84 -12.93 -4.92 8.97
N LEU A 85 -13.34 -4.64 10.22
CA LEU A 85 -13.53 -5.66 11.24
C LEU A 85 -14.66 -6.63 10.87
N PHE A 86 -15.76 -6.14 10.30
CA PHE A 86 -16.86 -6.95 9.82
C PHE A 86 -16.40 -7.91 8.71
N LEU A 87 -15.70 -7.40 7.69
CA LEU A 87 -15.14 -8.23 6.63
C LEU A 87 -14.15 -9.27 7.17
N LYS A 88 -13.27 -8.88 8.08
CA LYS A 88 -12.33 -9.82 8.72
C LYS A 88 -13.05 -10.90 9.54
N ALA A 89 -14.17 -10.60 10.18
CA ALA A 89 -14.92 -11.54 10.99
C ALA A 89 -15.71 -12.56 10.15
N TYR A 90 -16.35 -12.12 9.07
CA TYR A 90 -17.27 -12.95 8.28
C TYR A 90 -16.65 -13.52 7.01
N TRP A 91 -15.66 -12.84 6.40
CA TRP A 91 -14.94 -13.26 5.20
C TRP A 91 -13.42 -13.10 5.36
N PRO A 92 -12.82 -13.81 6.35
CA PRO A 92 -11.45 -13.57 6.76
C PRO A 92 -10.43 -13.81 5.64
N LEU A 93 -10.59 -14.84 4.84
CA LEU A 93 -9.62 -15.19 3.79
C LEU A 93 -9.75 -14.30 2.56
N GLU A 94 -10.97 -13.94 2.18
CA GLU A 94 -11.24 -12.94 1.14
C GLU A 94 -10.68 -11.58 1.54
N TYR A 95 -10.89 -11.17 2.80
CA TYR A 95 -10.34 -9.93 3.34
C TYR A 95 -8.80 -9.93 3.34
N MET A 96 -8.18 -11.03 3.76
CA MET A 96 -6.72 -11.15 3.71
C MET A 96 -6.19 -11.14 2.28
N THR A 97 -6.91 -11.75 1.33
CA THR A 97 -6.56 -11.71 -0.09
C THR A 97 -6.58 -10.28 -0.63
N ALA A 98 -7.61 -9.51 -0.29
CA ALA A 98 -7.71 -8.10 -0.64
C ALA A 98 -6.57 -7.27 -0.02
N CYS A 99 -6.25 -7.48 1.26
CA CYS A 99 -5.12 -6.83 1.92
C CYS A 99 -3.79 -7.14 1.23
N ILE A 100 -3.54 -8.40 0.87
CA ILE A 100 -2.32 -8.84 0.18
C ILE A 100 -2.20 -8.16 -1.18
N ASN A 101 -3.29 -8.09 -1.95
CA ASN A 101 -3.32 -7.49 -3.28
C ASN A 101 -3.11 -5.97 -3.27
N ASN A 102 -3.45 -5.31 -2.17
CA ASN A 102 -3.22 -3.88 -1.94
C ASN A 102 -1.95 -3.60 -1.12
N PHE A 103 -1.03 -4.59 -1.03
CA PHE A 103 0.24 -4.51 -0.29
C PHE A 103 0.07 -4.24 1.21
N GLY A 104 -1.08 -4.61 1.76
CA GLY A 104 -1.39 -4.48 3.16
C GLY A 104 -1.69 -3.04 3.58
N GLY A 105 -1.20 -2.65 4.72
CA GLY A 105 -1.32 -1.31 5.28
C GLY A 105 -0.12 -1.04 6.17
N PHE A 106 -0.30 -1.18 7.48
CA PHE A 106 0.75 -0.91 8.46
C PHE A 106 1.86 -1.99 8.48
N TYR A 107 1.49 -3.24 8.23
CA TYR A 107 2.43 -4.37 8.27
C TYR A 107 2.90 -4.77 6.87
N ARG A 108 4.04 -5.51 6.81
CA ARG A 108 4.55 -6.10 5.57
C ARG A 108 3.62 -7.21 5.07
N THR A 109 3.57 -7.43 3.78
CA THR A 109 2.69 -8.42 3.14
C THR A 109 2.82 -9.83 3.73
N GLU A 110 4.02 -10.20 4.17
CA GLU A 110 4.30 -11.50 4.81
C GLU A 110 3.42 -11.75 6.06
N PHE A 111 3.14 -10.70 6.85
CA PHE A 111 2.28 -10.82 8.02
C PHE A 111 0.83 -11.14 7.64
N TYR A 112 0.32 -10.54 6.57
CA TYR A 112 -1.04 -10.84 6.08
C TYR A 112 -1.15 -12.26 5.53
N VAL A 113 -0.10 -12.76 4.85
CA VAL A 113 -0.01 -14.17 4.42
C VAL A 113 0.02 -15.11 5.63
N HIS A 114 0.76 -14.76 6.67
CA HIS A 114 0.80 -15.55 7.90
C HIS A 114 -0.55 -15.55 8.62
N GLU A 115 -1.19 -14.39 8.73
CA GLU A 115 -2.53 -14.26 9.31
C GLU A 115 -3.55 -15.09 8.53
N ALA A 116 -3.53 -15.06 7.18
CA ALA A 116 -4.40 -15.92 6.37
C ALA A 116 -4.20 -17.41 6.68
N ARG A 117 -2.96 -17.82 6.95
CA ARG A 117 -2.67 -19.21 7.36
C ARG A 117 -3.22 -19.54 8.74
N LEU A 118 -3.11 -18.63 9.71
CA LEU A 118 -3.68 -18.78 11.05
C LEU A 118 -5.22 -18.85 11.01
N LEU A 119 -5.85 -18.16 10.05
CA LEU A 119 -7.29 -18.22 9.81
C LEU A 119 -7.73 -19.50 9.07
N GLY A 120 -6.84 -20.45 8.89
CA GLY A 120 -7.11 -21.75 8.28
C GLY A 120 -7.04 -21.76 6.75
N GLY A 121 -6.44 -20.75 6.13
CA GLY A 121 -6.19 -20.70 4.69
C GLY A 121 -4.97 -21.55 4.29
N ARG A 122 -5.09 -22.27 3.20
CA ARG A 122 -3.98 -22.96 2.54
C ARG A 122 -3.28 -21.98 1.62
N ILE A 123 -1.98 -21.76 1.79
CA ILE A 123 -1.23 -20.82 0.96
C ILE A 123 -0.51 -21.58 -0.15
N ALA A 124 -0.80 -21.19 -1.40
CA ALA A 124 -0.13 -21.71 -2.59
C ALA A 124 0.77 -20.64 -3.24
N ALA A 125 1.95 -21.05 -3.67
CA ALA A 125 2.84 -20.19 -4.45
C ALA A 125 2.24 -19.88 -5.84
N PRO A 126 2.64 -18.79 -6.51
CA PRO A 126 2.23 -18.50 -7.87
C PRO A 126 2.48 -19.67 -8.82
N CYS A 127 1.58 -19.88 -9.77
CA CYS A 127 1.68 -20.94 -10.78
C CYS A 127 1.11 -20.45 -12.10
N VAL A 128 1.80 -20.70 -13.20
CA VAL A 128 1.39 -20.22 -14.52
C VAL A 128 0.01 -20.77 -14.95
N ASN A 129 -0.36 -21.98 -14.49
CA ASN A 129 -1.60 -22.63 -14.86
C ASN A 129 -2.77 -22.38 -13.89
N THR A 130 -2.53 -21.87 -12.66
CA THR A 130 -3.60 -21.66 -11.68
C THR A 130 -3.56 -20.28 -11.03
N GLY A 131 -2.44 -19.58 -11.08
CA GLY A 131 -2.27 -18.23 -10.52
C GLY A 131 -2.58 -17.12 -11.52
N GLY A 132 -2.70 -15.90 -11.02
CA GLY A 132 -2.88 -14.68 -11.81
C GLY A 132 -1.86 -13.60 -11.44
N TYR A 133 -2.02 -12.42 -12.05
CA TYR A 133 -1.25 -11.25 -11.65
C TYR A 133 -1.48 -10.94 -10.18
N LEU A 134 -2.72 -10.88 -9.73
CA LEU A 134 -3.10 -10.72 -8.33
C LEU A 134 -3.26 -12.07 -7.62
N ALA A 135 -3.15 -12.05 -6.30
CA ALA A 135 -3.50 -13.19 -5.48
C ALA A 135 -5.01 -13.51 -5.61
N GLY A 136 -5.33 -14.79 -5.70
CA GLY A 136 -6.70 -15.29 -5.77
C GLY A 136 -7.03 -16.21 -4.60
N TYR A 137 -8.31 -16.27 -4.24
CA TYR A 137 -8.81 -17.17 -3.22
C TYR A 137 -9.88 -18.11 -3.78
N ASP A 138 -9.73 -19.40 -3.52
CA ASP A 138 -10.72 -20.43 -3.83
C ASP A 138 -11.43 -20.86 -2.54
N PRO A 139 -12.73 -20.53 -2.38
CA PRO A 139 -13.50 -20.89 -1.20
C PRO A 139 -13.69 -22.42 -1.04
N ALA A 140 -13.78 -23.16 -2.15
CA ALA A 140 -14.04 -24.60 -2.13
C ALA A 140 -12.88 -25.38 -1.49
N THR A 141 -11.65 -24.99 -1.81
CA THR A 141 -10.43 -25.62 -1.26
C THR A 141 -9.81 -24.83 -0.10
N ARG A 142 -10.37 -23.65 0.22
CA ARG A 142 -9.80 -22.67 1.16
C ARG A 142 -8.35 -22.31 0.81
N THR A 143 -8.02 -22.24 -0.47
CA THR A 143 -6.66 -22.00 -0.96
C THR A 143 -6.51 -20.55 -1.44
N LEU A 144 -5.56 -19.84 -0.85
CA LEU A 144 -5.10 -18.55 -1.30
C LEU A 144 -3.84 -18.76 -2.15
N THR A 145 -3.96 -18.55 -3.46
CA THR A 145 -2.83 -18.60 -4.39
C THR A 145 -2.23 -17.20 -4.50
N LEU A 146 -0.95 -17.06 -4.17
CA LEU A 146 -0.25 -15.78 -4.25
C LEU A 146 -0.12 -15.34 -5.71
N GLY A 147 -0.20 -14.02 -5.95
CA GLY A 147 -0.09 -13.43 -7.26
C GLY A 147 1.37 -13.22 -7.72
N PHE A 148 1.55 -13.11 -9.03
CA PHE A 148 2.86 -12.77 -9.60
C PHE A 148 3.29 -11.33 -9.29
N ASN A 149 2.36 -10.43 -8.92
CA ASN A 149 2.65 -9.06 -8.46
C ASN A 149 3.56 -9.01 -7.22
N LEU A 150 3.65 -10.12 -6.48
CA LEU A 150 4.52 -10.25 -5.30
C LEU A 150 5.91 -10.79 -5.64
N VAL A 151 6.14 -11.20 -6.87
CA VAL A 151 7.38 -11.85 -7.30
C VAL A 151 8.34 -10.82 -7.88
N LYS A 152 9.40 -10.51 -7.14
CA LYS A 152 10.46 -9.63 -7.64
C LYS A 152 11.14 -10.26 -8.86
N GLY A 153 11.34 -9.46 -9.91
CA GLY A 153 11.98 -9.91 -11.15
C GLY A 153 11.02 -10.51 -12.19
N VAL A 154 9.72 -10.48 -11.94
CA VAL A 154 8.68 -10.71 -12.96
C VAL A 154 7.95 -9.39 -13.20
N GLU A 155 7.98 -8.92 -14.43
CA GLU A 155 7.31 -7.68 -14.83
C GLU A 155 5.79 -7.86 -14.85
N GLY A 156 5.06 -6.82 -14.47
CA GLY A 156 3.60 -6.84 -14.42
C GLY A 156 2.97 -7.21 -15.77
N GLU A 157 3.49 -6.67 -16.86
CA GLU A 157 3.02 -6.99 -18.22
C GLU A 157 3.21 -8.47 -18.57
N THR A 158 4.34 -9.06 -18.19
CA THR A 158 4.60 -10.49 -18.38
C THR A 158 3.63 -11.34 -17.58
N ALA A 159 3.37 -10.97 -16.33
CA ALA A 159 2.42 -11.69 -15.47
C ALA A 159 0.98 -11.62 -16.01
N VAL A 160 0.55 -10.44 -16.44
CA VAL A 160 -0.78 -10.25 -17.06
C VAL A 160 -0.87 -11.03 -18.38
N ARG A 161 0.19 -11.07 -19.18
CA ARG A 161 0.24 -11.84 -20.44
C ARG A 161 0.15 -13.33 -20.18
N ILE A 162 0.83 -13.86 -19.17
CA ILE A 162 0.70 -15.27 -18.75
C ILE A 162 -0.75 -15.60 -18.44
N GLU A 163 -1.42 -14.77 -17.67
CA GLU A 163 -2.81 -14.96 -17.31
C GLU A 163 -3.75 -14.88 -18.53
N ARG A 164 -3.61 -13.86 -19.35
CA ARG A 164 -4.41 -13.65 -20.56
C ARG A 164 -4.27 -14.79 -21.56
N GLU A 165 -3.05 -15.21 -21.86
CA GLU A 165 -2.80 -16.31 -22.82
C GLU A 165 -3.37 -17.64 -22.30
N ARG A 166 -3.29 -17.88 -21.00
CA ARG A 166 -3.93 -19.05 -20.39
C ARG A 166 -5.47 -19.01 -20.54
N HIS A 167 -6.09 -17.85 -20.34
CA HIS A 167 -7.55 -17.71 -20.51
C HIS A 167 -7.96 -17.87 -21.98
N HIS A 168 -7.16 -17.40 -22.92
CA HIS A 168 -7.47 -17.45 -24.34
C HIS A 168 -7.30 -18.87 -24.95
N ALA A 169 -6.17 -19.52 -24.67
CA ALA A 169 -5.78 -20.78 -25.32
C ALA A 169 -5.64 -21.98 -24.36
N GLY A 170 -6.21 -21.87 -23.15
CA GLY A 170 -6.16 -22.92 -22.13
C GLY A 170 -4.83 -23.04 -21.41
N PRO A 171 -4.71 -24.01 -20.49
CA PRO A 171 -3.50 -24.25 -19.71
C PRO A 171 -2.28 -24.48 -20.59
N TYR A 172 -1.12 -24.07 -20.08
CA TYR A 172 0.17 -24.36 -20.74
C TYR A 172 0.48 -25.85 -20.64
N ARG A 173 0.99 -26.42 -21.73
CA ARG A 173 1.31 -27.86 -21.85
C ARG A 173 2.71 -28.17 -21.28
N ASP A 174 3.66 -27.29 -21.53
CA ASP A 174 5.06 -27.42 -21.16
C ASP A 174 5.74 -26.05 -21.13
N LEU A 175 7.05 -26.03 -20.86
CA LEU A 175 7.85 -24.81 -20.79
C LEU A 175 7.97 -24.13 -22.17
N GLU A 176 8.08 -24.90 -23.25
CA GLU A 176 8.19 -24.37 -24.62
C GLU A 176 6.89 -23.66 -25.03
N ASP A 177 5.73 -24.25 -24.73
CA ASP A 177 4.43 -23.62 -24.99
C ASP A 177 4.27 -22.31 -24.22
N LEU A 178 4.72 -22.26 -22.96
CA LEU A 178 4.74 -21.01 -22.18
C LEU A 178 5.61 -19.94 -22.86
N VAL A 179 6.84 -20.27 -23.22
CA VAL A 179 7.78 -19.34 -23.87
C VAL A 179 7.22 -18.83 -25.18
N ARG A 180 6.74 -19.72 -26.04
CA ARG A 180 6.18 -19.38 -27.36
C ARG A 180 4.97 -18.45 -27.25
N ARG A 181 4.04 -18.73 -26.34
CA ARG A 181 2.78 -17.96 -26.19
C ARG A 181 3.01 -16.62 -25.52
N THR A 182 3.91 -16.57 -24.56
CA THR A 182 4.11 -15.34 -23.76
C THR A 182 5.27 -14.48 -24.20
N GLY A 183 6.26 -15.04 -24.92
CA GLY A 183 7.50 -14.35 -25.23
C GLY A 183 8.30 -13.95 -23.97
N ILE A 184 8.16 -14.72 -22.87
CA ILE A 184 8.87 -14.46 -21.63
C ILE A 184 10.38 -14.55 -21.81
N GLY A 185 11.12 -13.56 -21.31
CA GLY A 185 12.58 -13.56 -21.36
C GLY A 185 13.20 -14.53 -20.33
N LEU A 186 14.46 -14.94 -20.59
CA LEU A 186 15.15 -15.95 -19.78
C LEU A 186 15.18 -15.61 -18.28
N GLU A 187 15.54 -14.39 -17.90
CA GLU A 187 15.66 -13.97 -16.50
C GLU A 187 14.33 -14.10 -15.73
N GLN A 188 13.23 -13.68 -16.35
CA GLN A 188 11.90 -13.78 -15.77
C GLN A 188 11.45 -15.24 -15.70
N LEU A 189 11.72 -16.04 -16.74
CA LEU A 189 11.41 -17.47 -16.78
C LEU A 189 12.16 -18.22 -15.67
N LEU A 190 13.45 -17.96 -15.49
CA LEU A 190 14.24 -18.56 -14.40
C LEU A 190 13.67 -18.19 -13.03
N THR A 191 13.17 -16.97 -12.86
CA THR A 191 12.51 -16.54 -11.64
C THR A 191 11.22 -17.32 -11.40
N VAL A 192 10.37 -17.48 -12.43
CA VAL A 192 9.14 -18.27 -12.37
C VAL A 192 9.44 -19.75 -12.04
N ILE A 193 10.49 -20.32 -12.60
CA ILE A 193 10.94 -21.69 -12.27
C ILE A 193 11.38 -21.79 -10.80
N ARG A 194 12.19 -20.84 -10.30
CA ARG A 194 12.71 -20.83 -8.92
C ARG A 194 11.61 -20.82 -7.89
N ILE A 195 10.54 -20.04 -8.10
CA ILE A 195 9.39 -20.00 -7.17
C ILE A 195 8.47 -21.23 -7.32
N GLY A 196 8.73 -22.13 -8.25
CA GLY A 196 7.91 -23.31 -8.51
C GLY A 196 6.67 -23.02 -9.34
N GLY A 197 6.68 -21.96 -10.16
CA GLY A 197 5.56 -21.59 -11.04
C GLY A 197 5.19 -22.63 -12.11
N LEU A 198 6.08 -23.60 -12.35
CA LEU A 198 5.89 -24.73 -13.28
C LEU A 198 5.84 -26.10 -12.57
N ARG A 199 5.50 -26.14 -11.27
CA ARG A 199 5.46 -27.38 -10.49
C ARG A 199 4.51 -28.46 -11.04
N TRP A 200 3.51 -28.08 -11.77
CA TRP A 200 2.55 -28.97 -12.42
C TRP A 200 3.18 -29.87 -13.50
N THR A 201 4.34 -29.51 -14.03
CA THR A 201 5.05 -30.34 -15.03
C THR A 201 5.65 -31.62 -14.45
N GLY A 202 5.73 -31.73 -13.11
CA GLY A 202 6.41 -32.85 -12.43
C GLY A 202 7.94 -32.86 -12.58
N ARG A 203 8.52 -31.92 -13.33
CA ARG A 203 9.97 -31.84 -13.58
C ARG A 203 10.67 -31.07 -12.46
N SER A 204 11.94 -31.42 -12.21
CA SER A 204 12.74 -30.69 -11.23
C SER A 204 13.07 -29.28 -11.72
N LYS A 205 13.31 -28.37 -10.76
CA LYS A 205 13.69 -26.98 -11.09
C LYS A 205 14.97 -26.91 -11.92
N GLN A 206 15.92 -27.81 -11.66
CA GLN A 206 17.18 -27.90 -12.42
C GLN A 206 16.93 -28.28 -13.88
N GLN A 207 16.10 -29.30 -14.11
CA GLN A 207 15.73 -29.70 -15.48
C GLN A 207 15.06 -28.56 -16.24
N LEU A 208 14.10 -27.87 -15.59
CA LEU A 208 13.43 -26.73 -16.20
C LEU A 208 14.38 -25.55 -16.47
N GLN A 209 15.35 -25.30 -15.60
CA GLN A 209 16.35 -24.26 -15.82
C GLN A 209 17.28 -24.60 -17.01
N TRP A 210 17.74 -25.84 -17.13
CA TRP A 210 18.52 -26.30 -18.29
C TRP A 210 17.73 -26.12 -19.58
N GLU A 211 16.47 -26.53 -19.59
CA GLU A 211 15.59 -26.38 -20.74
C GLU A 211 15.37 -24.89 -21.10
N ALA A 212 15.16 -24.04 -20.12
CA ALA A 212 15.03 -22.60 -20.33
C ALA A 212 16.28 -21.99 -20.97
N HIS A 213 17.47 -22.38 -20.51
CA HIS A 213 18.73 -21.95 -21.12
C HIS A 213 18.90 -22.50 -22.54
N PHE A 214 18.49 -23.74 -22.81
CA PHE A 214 18.55 -24.32 -24.12
C PHE A 214 17.61 -23.58 -25.08
N LEU A 215 16.39 -23.28 -24.68
CA LEU A 215 15.41 -22.60 -25.52
C LEU A 215 15.73 -21.12 -25.77
N LEU A 216 16.21 -20.41 -24.75
CA LEU A 216 16.35 -18.94 -24.78
C LEU A 216 17.82 -18.47 -24.79
N GLY A 217 18.75 -19.31 -24.38
CA GLY A 217 20.18 -18.96 -24.32
C GLY A 217 20.87 -18.80 -25.69
N HIS A 218 20.29 -19.34 -26.75
CA HIS A 218 20.80 -19.27 -28.13
C HIS A 218 20.11 -18.20 -28.98
N LEU A 219 19.07 -17.53 -28.46
CA LEU A 219 18.51 -16.38 -29.17
C LEU A 219 19.51 -15.22 -29.07
N PRO A 220 19.98 -14.68 -30.22
CA PRO A 220 20.75 -13.46 -30.21
C PRO A 220 19.90 -12.43 -29.46
N LYS A 221 20.52 -11.76 -28.49
CA LYS A 221 19.88 -10.57 -27.88
C LYS A 221 19.53 -9.67 -29.06
N GLN A 222 18.25 -9.65 -29.45
CA GLN A 222 17.79 -8.55 -30.27
C GLN A 222 18.17 -7.31 -29.47
N ALA A 223 19.13 -6.57 -30.00
CA ALA A 223 19.53 -5.31 -29.45
C ALA A 223 18.25 -4.48 -29.44
N GLN A 224 17.57 -4.45 -28.32
CA GLN A 224 16.60 -3.41 -28.04
C GLN A 224 17.43 -2.13 -28.16
N ALA A 225 17.28 -1.45 -29.29
CA ALA A 225 17.85 -0.15 -29.47
C ALA A 225 17.36 0.67 -28.27
N CYS A 226 18.28 0.95 -27.38
CA CYS A 226 17.99 1.73 -26.19
C CYS A 226 17.77 3.16 -26.67
N LEU A 227 16.52 3.51 -26.96
CA LEU A 227 16.10 4.84 -27.39
C LEU A 227 16.39 5.93 -26.34
N LEU A 228 16.98 5.56 -25.21
CA LEU A 228 17.34 6.46 -24.12
C LEU A 228 18.66 7.24 -24.33
N TYR A 229 19.40 7.00 -25.45
CA TYR A 229 20.68 7.66 -25.70
C TYR A 229 20.74 8.55 -26.94
N THR A 230 19.60 9.00 -27.46
CA THR A 230 19.61 9.87 -28.66
C THR A 230 19.48 11.38 -28.37
N SER A 231 19.38 11.79 -27.12
CA SER A 231 19.46 13.21 -26.77
C SER A 231 20.35 13.39 -25.57
N PRO A 232 21.47 14.16 -25.68
CA PRO A 232 22.26 14.49 -24.53
C PRO A 232 21.42 15.29 -23.54
N SER A 233 21.49 14.91 -22.25
CA SER A 233 20.81 15.61 -21.19
C SER A 233 21.21 17.11 -21.19
N PRO A 234 20.30 18.03 -20.85
CA PRO A 234 20.68 19.44 -20.63
C PRO A 234 21.80 19.64 -19.62
N ARG A 235 22.10 18.66 -18.78
CA ARG A 235 23.24 18.65 -17.87
C ARG A 235 24.56 18.32 -18.55
N ASP A 236 24.56 17.58 -19.64
CA ASP A 236 25.75 17.18 -20.38
C ASP A 236 26.20 18.28 -21.34
N GLN A 237 25.36 19.29 -21.61
CA GLN A 237 25.68 20.47 -22.42
C GLN A 237 26.47 21.57 -21.69
N ARG A 238 26.71 21.41 -20.38
CA ARG A 238 27.66 22.30 -19.66
C ARG A 238 29.08 21.81 -19.88
N GLY A 239 29.50 21.81 -21.14
CA GLY A 239 30.90 21.70 -21.52
C GLY A 239 31.69 22.78 -20.86
N SER A 240 32.80 22.39 -20.27
CA SER A 240 33.85 23.23 -19.68
C SER A 240 34.16 24.43 -20.58
N ARG A 241 33.77 25.62 -20.16
CA ARG A 241 34.44 26.85 -20.59
C ARG A 241 35.77 26.92 -19.82
N MET A 242 36.83 26.42 -20.41
CA MET A 242 38.17 26.83 -20.01
C MET A 242 38.33 28.31 -20.33
N PRO A 243 38.81 29.17 -19.41
CA PRO A 243 39.21 30.51 -19.75
C PRO A 243 40.46 30.41 -20.60
N SER A 244 40.44 30.99 -21.80
CA SER A 244 41.64 31.21 -22.60
C SER A 244 42.51 32.25 -21.88
N SER A 245 43.68 31.84 -21.47
CA SER A 245 44.74 32.73 -21.06
C SER A 245 45.28 33.49 -22.28
N ALA A 246 45.21 34.81 -22.24
CA ALA A 246 46.09 35.73 -22.94
C ALA A 246 46.64 36.72 -21.91
#